data_0446e81b5b3ec8647580e0d947bd0440
#
_entry.id   0446e81b5b3ec8647580e0d947bd0440
#
_cell.length_a   1.000
_cell.length_b   1.000
_cell.length_c   1.000
_cell.angle_alpha   90.00
_cell.angle_beta   90.00
_cell.angle_gamma   90.00
#
_symmetry.space_group_name_H-M   'P 1'
#
loop_
_entity.id
_entity.type
_entity.pdbx_description
1 polymer ?
#
loop_
_entity_poly.entity_id
_entity_poly.type
_entity_poly.pdbx_seq_one_letter_code
_entity_poly.pdbx_strand_id
1 'polypeptide(L)'
;MFKTLTRITLGAACLILAPHQVRAQEAPAPNPVREKYTKHEFKVKMRDGAFLFTSIYTPKDTTRVYPVMMQRTPYSVSPYGIDNYRTALGPSPAFQNEGFIFVYQDVRGRYMSDGVFLETTPHKPVKRSPVDVDQSSDTFDTVEWILKNVKGHNGKVGIWGISYPGFYAAAALPDAHPAIKAVSPQAPVTDLFRGDDAFHNGAFMLAANYGFYVNFVEQKNPLRPMETSRFDYGTPDGYEYYLNLGTMQRALETVTGKAYFKAYLDHPTYDEFWRSRDISAHLKGVTPAVLVTGGLFDAEDVQGPQRVHRMLMKDSPQTPNTLVLGPWRHGGWSRGDGDALGNLDFGQKTSVFYREEIEFPFFMKHLKSGEAVMPRAWVFETGRNEWHKYDAWPPTGSKGASYYLGAAGALSTSAPSSGDQGADEYLADPNKPVPYLGYVNMGMRGDYMTEDQRFASTRPDVLVYQTPPLEADVRAVGPVKVKLQVSSTATDADFVVKLIDVYPGDAPNLRPVPNPRPANAVPMGGYQQLVRGEPFRAKFRKSLEKPEALMPGKVETIEFEMPDISHTFRPGHKIMVQVQSSWFPLVDRNPQKFMDIGKATEADFTKATHKVHRGSAVTLTVVP
;
A
#
# COMPACT_ATOMS: atom_id res chain seq x y z
N MET A 1 -48.35 30.67 -69.14
CA MET A 1 -48.29 32.13 -69.17
C MET A 1 -47.58 32.60 -67.90
N PHE A 2 -46.76 33.60 -68.08
CA PHE A 2 -45.87 34.31 -67.14
C PHE A 2 -44.56 33.63 -66.76
N LYS A 3 -43.55 34.15 -67.49
CA LYS A 3 -42.12 34.07 -67.18
C LYS A 3 -41.80 35.12 -66.12
N THR A 4 -41.03 34.79 -65.11
CA THR A 4 -40.37 35.75 -64.23
C THR A 4 -38.85 35.48 -64.25
N LEU A 5 -38.14 36.48 -64.79
CA LEU A 5 -36.67 36.52 -64.77
C LEU A 5 -36.15 36.82 -63.35
N THR A 6 -35.24 36.08 -62.87
CA THR A 6 -34.49 36.43 -61.67
C THR A 6 -33.06 36.84 -62.07
N ARG A 7 -32.72 38.07 -61.71
CA ARG A 7 -31.43 38.70 -61.92
C ARG A 7 -30.40 38.07 -60.97
N ILE A 8 -29.26 37.60 -61.50
CA ILE A 8 -28.08 37.19 -60.75
C ILE A 8 -27.25 38.44 -60.50
N THR A 9 -27.09 38.83 -59.24
CA THR A 9 -26.13 39.85 -58.82
C THR A 9 -24.81 39.12 -58.37
N LEU A 10 -23.76 39.36 -59.11
CA LEU A 10 -22.42 38.96 -58.68
C LEU A 10 -21.96 39.89 -57.55
N GLY A 11 -21.82 39.33 -56.36
CA GLY A 11 -21.13 39.98 -55.24
C GLY A 11 -19.66 39.59 -55.23
N ALA A 12 -18.77 40.55 -55.47
CA ALA A 12 -17.35 40.36 -55.29
C ALA A 12 -17.01 40.23 -53.80
N ALA A 13 -16.61 39.05 -53.36
CA ALA A 13 -16.10 38.84 -52.00
C ALA A 13 -14.60 39.23 -51.94
N CYS A 14 -14.31 40.36 -51.30
CA CYS A 14 -12.95 40.70 -50.88
C CYS A 14 -12.51 39.77 -49.75
N LEU A 15 -11.61 38.83 -50.01
CA LEU A 15 -10.90 38.07 -48.99
C LEU A 15 -9.92 39.01 -48.29
N ILE A 16 -10.26 39.44 -47.08
CA ILE A 16 -9.32 40.09 -46.15
C ILE A 16 -8.47 38.98 -45.53
N LEU A 17 -7.26 38.83 -45.99
CA LEU A 17 -6.22 38.01 -45.34
C LEU A 17 -5.83 38.69 -44.04
N ALA A 18 -6.38 38.21 -42.92
CA ALA A 18 -5.88 38.56 -41.59
C ALA A 18 -4.46 37.99 -41.40
N PRO A 19 -3.49 38.79 -40.93
CA PRO A 19 -2.18 38.27 -40.67
C PRO A 19 -2.27 37.22 -39.54
N HIS A 20 -1.86 35.99 -39.83
CA HIS A 20 -1.62 34.97 -38.80
C HIS A 20 -0.52 35.53 -37.90
N GLN A 21 -0.87 35.97 -36.71
CA GLN A 21 0.08 36.18 -35.63
C GLN A 21 0.64 34.80 -35.27
N VAL A 22 1.87 34.53 -35.68
CA VAL A 22 2.68 33.47 -35.14
C VAL A 22 2.87 33.80 -33.66
N ARG A 23 2.09 33.14 -32.77
CA ARG A 23 2.37 33.20 -31.36
C ARG A 23 3.80 32.69 -31.19
N ALA A 24 4.68 33.56 -30.77
CA ALA A 24 6.00 33.15 -30.31
C ALA A 24 5.78 32.08 -29.24
N GLN A 25 6.33 30.89 -29.46
CA GLN A 25 6.30 29.81 -28.52
C GLN A 25 7.02 30.33 -27.27
N GLU A 26 6.31 30.53 -26.18
CA GLU A 26 6.91 30.92 -24.91
C GLU A 26 8.05 29.96 -24.62
N ALA A 27 9.23 30.50 -24.33
CA ALA A 27 10.38 29.68 -23.96
C ALA A 27 9.97 28.79 -22.78
N PRO A 28 10.27 27.48 -22.81
CA PRO A 28 9.91 26.59 -21.73
C PRO A 28 10.44 27.13 -20.40
N ALA A 29 9.61 27.11 -19.37
CA ALA A 29 9.97 27.58 -18.04
C ALA A 29 11.31 26.98 -17.60
N PRO A 30 12.21 27.76 -16.96
CA PRO A 30 13.53 27.27 -16.55
C PRO A 30 13.38 26.03 -15.68
N ASN A 31 14.09 24.95 -16.01
CA ASN A 31 14.08 23.72 -15.22
C ASN A 31 15.09 23.85 -14.06
N PRO A 32 14.63 23.92 -12.80
CA PRO A 32 15.49 24.18 -11.65
C PRO A 32 16.54 23.08 -11.41
N VAL A 33 16.28 21.86 -11.89
CA VAL A 33 17.27 20.77 -11.84
C VAL A 33 18.40 21.04 -12.83
N ARG A 34 18.08 21.43 -14.07
CA ARG A 34 19.10 21.74 -15.09
C ARG A 34 20.03 22.89 -14.70
N GLU A 35 19.53 23.84 -13.93
CA GLU A 35 20.34 24.95 -13.45
C GLU A 35 21.44 24.51 -12.48
N LYS A 36 21.11 23.59 -11.56
CA LYS A 36 21.98 23.17 -10.46
C LYS A 36 22.71 21.86 -10.69
N TYR A 37 22.26 21.03 -11.62
CA TYR A 37 22.76 19.67 -11.84
C TYR A 37 23.15 19.42 -13.28
N THR A 38 24.10 18.50 -13.48
CA THR A 38 24.41 17.88 -14.76
C THR A 38 23.88 16.44 -14.75
N LYS A 39 23.11 16.08 -15.79
CA LYS A 39 22.61 14.72 -15.98
C LYS A 39 23.59 13.90 -16.79
N HIS A 40 23.80 12.66 -16.37
CA HIS A 40 24.55 11.64 -17.06
C HIS A 40 23.71 10.37 -17.16
N GLU A 41 23.92 9.57 -18.23
CA GLU A 41 23.28 8.28 -18.40
C GLU A 41 24.33 7.21 -18.67
N PHE A 42 24.22 6.09 -17.94
CA PHE A 42 25.19 5.00 -18.02
C PHE A 42 24.47 3.66 -18.14
N LYS A 43 25.13 2.72 -18.80
CA LYS A 43 24.85 1.29 -18.68
C LYS A 43 25.85 0.70 -17.71
N VAL A 44 25.41 0.46 -16.48
CA VAL A 44 26.25 -0.06 -15.39
C VAL A 44 26.32 -1.57 -15.51
N LYS A 45 27.53 -2.12 -15.68
CA LYS A 45 27.77 -3.55 -15.83
C LYS A 45 27.69 -4.26 -14.48
N MET A 46 26.84 -5.29 -14.41
CA MET A 46 26.72 -6.18 -13.26
C MET A 46 27.71 -7.35 -13.35
N ARG A 47 27.91 -8.07 -12.26
CA ARG A 47 28.87 -9.19 -12.16
C ARG A 47 28.62 -10.34 -13.14
N ASP A 48 27.36 -10.55 -13.53
CA ASP A 48 26.94 -11.56 -14.51
C ASP A 48 27.02 -11.09 -15.97
N GLY A 49 27.45 -9.83 -16.18
CA GLY A 49 27.60 -9.23 -17.49
C GLY A 49 26.39 -8.44 -18.00
N ALA A 50 25.24 -8.48 -17.34
CA ALA A 50 24.09 -7.65 -17.67
C ALA A 50 24.38 -6.16 -17.43
N PHE A 51 23.73 -5.27 -18.19
CA PHE A 51 23.85 -3.83 -18.02
C PHE A 51 22.56 -3.22 -17.51
N LEU A 52 22.63 -2.48 -16.40
CA LEU A 52 21.49 -1.75 -15.85
C LEU A 52 21.58 -0.26 -16.20
N PHE A 53 20.50 0.26 -16.76
CA PHE A 53 20.43 1.66 -17.15
C PHE A 53 20.31 2.55 -15.90
N THR A 54 21.17 3.55 -15.81
CA THR A 54 21.31 4.38 -14.63
C THR A 54 21.45 5.85 -15.04
N SER A 55 20.50 6.70 -14.60
CA SER A 55 20.58 8.15 -14.69
C SER A 55 21.21 8.72 -13.42
N ILE A 56 22.26 9.53 -13.58
CA ILE A 56 22.99 10.15 -12.47
C ILE A 56 22.95 11.67 -12.65
N TYR A 57 22.55 12.36 -11.59
CA TYR A 57 22.54 13.82 -11.53
C TYR A 57 23.60 14.28 -10.53
N THR A 58 24.64 14.95 -11.02
CA THR A 58 25.74 15.49 -10.21
C THR A 58 25.57 16.99 -10.03
N PRO A 59 25.75 17.56 -8.81
CA PRO A 59 25.78 19.01 -8.62
C PRO A 59 26.83 19.66 -9.52
N LYS A 60 26.52 20.82 -10.09
CA LYS A 60 27.48 21.63 -10.86
C LYS A 60 28.54 22.31 -10.00
N ASP A 61 28.24 22.53 -8.72
CA ASP A 61 29.20 22.99 -7.74
C ASP A 61 30.19 21.86 -7.42
N THR A 62 31.44 22.02 -7.84
CA THR A 62 32.54 21.05 -7.62
C THR A 62 33.46 21.45 -6.47
N THR A 63 33.13 22.49 -5.70
CA THR A 63 33.95 23.00 -4.60
C THR A 63 33.90 22.11 -3.36
N ARG A 64 32.90 21.21 -3.28
CA ARG A 64 32.69 20.27 -2.17
C ARG A 64 32.33 18.86 -2.69
N VAL A 65 32.34 17.90 -1.78
CA VAL A 65 31.90 16.52 -2.05
C VAL A 65 30.49 16.28 -1.50
N TYR A 66 29.78 15.34 -2.13
CA TYR A 66 28.37 15.09 -1.86
C TYR A 66 28.12 13.61 -1.56
N PRO A 67 27.17 13.28 -0.66
CA PRO A 67 26.71 11.91 -0.54
C PRO A 67 25.85 11.53 -1.74
N VAL A 68 25.75 10.22 -1.98
CA VAL A 68 24.90 9.65 -3.02
C VAL A 68 23.54 9.30 -2.44
N MET A 69 22.46 9.64 -3.16
CA MET A 69 21.10 9.19 -2.88
C MET A 69 20.59 8.38 -4.06
N MET A 70 20.28 7.08 -3.85
CA MET A 70 19.93 6.15 -4.90
C MET A 70 18.51 5.59 -4.75
N GLN A 71 17.78 5.55 -5.86
CA GLN A 71 16.49 4.87 -6.01
C GLN A 71 16.53 3.88 -7.17
N ARG A 72 16.05 2.67 -6.96
CA ARG A 72 15.86 1.63 -7.98
C ARG A 72 14.38 1.39 -8.19
N THR A 73 13.93 1.20 -9.44
CA THR A 73 12.50 1.15 -9.76
C THR A 73 12.19 0.25 -10.95
N PRO A 74 11.03 -0.44 -10.94
CA PRO A 74 10.52 -1.16 -12.10
C PRO A 74 9.60 -0.29 -12.98
N TYR A 75 9.41 1.01 -12.62
CA TYR A 75 8.42 1.92 -13.21
C TYR A 75 9.00 2.95 -14.17
N SER A 76 10.25 2.80 -14.61
CA SER A 76 10.98 3.77 -15.46
C SER A 76 11.67 4.90 -14.70
N VAL A 77 12.92 5.14 -15.07
CA VAL A 77 13.68 6.31 -14.59
C VAL A 77 13.59 7.51 -15.54
N SER A 78 12.63 7.50 -16.46
CA SER A 78 12.41 8.62 -17.39
C SER A 78 12.45 9.99 -16.69
N PRO A 79 12.75 11.06 -17.45
CA PRO A 79 12.94 11.10 -18.92
C PRO A 79 14.31 10.56 -19.35
N TYR A 80 14.34 9.80 -20.43
CA TYR A 80 15.58 9.31 -21.05
C TYR A 80 16.18 10.36 -21.98
N GLY A 81 17.51 10.30 -22.17
CA GLY A 81 18.31 11.26 -22.92
C GLY A 81 18.95 12.32 -22.00
N ILE A 82 20.24 12.56 -22.22
CA ILE A 82 21.08 13.44 -21.35
C ILE A 82 20.57 14.87 -21.27
N ASP A 83 19.83 15.34 -22.28
CA ASP A 83 19.24 16.68 -22.32
C ASP A 83 17.84 16.75 -21.72
N ASN A 84 17.25 15.63 -21.35
CA ASN A 84 15.92 15.55 -20.76
C ASN A 84 16.04 15.42 -19.24
N TYR A 85 15.64 16.44 -18.51
CA TYR A 85 15.79 16.51 -17.06
C TYR A 85 14.48 16.25 -16.34
N ARG A 86 14.56 15.61 -15.17
CA ARG A 86 13.45 15.60 -14.19
C ARG A 86 13.16 17.02 -13.72
N THR A 87 11.95 17.24 -13.21
CA THR A 87 11.55 18.54 -12.62
C THR A 87 11.92 18.64 -11.15
N ALA A 88 12.16 17.51 -10.48
CA ALA A 88 12.60 17.43 -9.08
C ALA A 88 13.50 16.20 -8.86
N LEU A 89 14.38 16.27 -7.88
CA LEU A 89 15.32 15.21 -7.50
C LEU A 89 15.18 14.87 -6.01
N GLY A 90 15.40 13.59 -5.69
CA GLY A 90 15.43 13.08 -4.34
C GLY A 90 14.05 12.93 -3.69
N PRO A 91 14.00 12.59 -2.39
CA PRO A 91 12.77 12.41 -1.65
C PRO A 91 11.95 13.70 -1.48
N SER A 92 12.63 14.85 -1.32
CA SER A 92 11.99 16.15 -1.15
C SER A 92 12.87 17.30 -1.64
N PRO A 93 12.33 18.52 -1.81
CA PRO A 93 13.11 19.69 -2.20
C PRO A 93 14.30 20.00 -1.26
N ALA A 94 14.20 19.64 0.04
CA ALA A 94 15.29 19.82 0.99
C ALA A 94 16.57 19.09 0.55
N PHE A 95 16.45 17.86 0.07
CA PHE A 95 17.59 17.09 -0.45
C PHE A 95 18.21 17.73 -1.70
N GLN A 96 17.39 18.20 -2.63
CA GLN A 96 17.87 18.88 -3.84
C GLN A 96 18.60 20.19 -3.52
N ASN A 97 18.11 20.94 -2.55
CA ASN A 97 18.70 22.22 -2.14
C ASN A 97 19.99 22.03 -1.34
N GLU A 98 20.04 21.03 -0.48
CA GLU A 98 21.23 20.68 0.31
C GLU A 98 22.38 20.16 -0.56
N GLY A 99 22.06 19.51 -1.67
CA GLY A 99 22.99 18.94 -2.63
C GLY A 99 23.39 17.49 -2.28
N PHE A 100 23.03 16.60 -3.20
CA PHE A 100 23.38 15.17 -3.24
C PHE A 100 23.68 14.78 -4.68
N ILE A 101 24.40 13.69 -4.89
CA ILE A 101 24.46 13.01 -6.19
C ILE A 101 23.25 12.08 -6.23
N PHE A 102 22.30 12.34 -7.12
CA PHE A 102 21.10 11.52 -7.25
C PHE A 102 21.27 10.45 -8.32
N VAL A 103 20.92 9.22 -7.97
CA VAL A 103 21.04 8.04 -8.83
C VAL A 103 19.67 7.38 -8.96
N TYR A 104 19.23 7.19 -10.20
CA TYR A 104 17.99 6.49 -10.54
C TYR A 104 18.33 5.34 -11.49
N GLN A 105 17.93 4.12 -11.14
CA GLN A 105 18.25 2.93 -11.91
C GLN A 105 16.98 2.16 -12.28
N ASP A 106 16.82 1.87 -13.59
CA ASP A 106 15.88 0.84 -14.04
C ASP A 106 16.37 -0.52 -13.54
N VAL A 107 15.52 -1.26 -12.86
CA VAL A 107 15.89 -2.59 -12.37
C VAL A 107 16.03 -3.59 -13.51
N ARG A 108 16.71 -4.67 -13.24
CA ARG A 108 16.95 -5.78 -14.17
C ARG A 108 15.69 -6.19 -14.93
N GLY A 109 15.77 -6.27 -16.25
CA GLY A 109 14.70 -6.68 -17.15
C GLY A 109 13.55 -5.68 -17.31
N ARG A 110 13.75 -4.43 -16.87
CA ARG A 110 12.76 -3.36 -17.06
C ARG A 110 13.36 -2.20 -17.87
N TYR A 111 12.52 -1.63 -18.76
CA TYR A 111 12.81 -0.45 -19.59
C TYR A 111 14.15 -0.55 -20.32
N MET A 112 15.15 0.20 -19.93
CA MET A 112 16.44 0.29 -20.60
C MET A 112 17.51 -0.62 -20.00
N SER A 113 17.16 -1.46 -19.01
CA SER A 113 18.05 -2.43 -18.37
C SER A 113 17.93 -3.83 -18.97
N ASP A 114 19.07 -4.51 -19.07
CA ASP A 114 19.15 -5.89 -19.57
C ASP A 114 18.65 -6.90 -18.54
N GLY A 115 18.56 -8.16 -18.95
CA GLY A 115 18.21 -9.31 -18.13
C GLY A 115 16.73 -9.63 -18.11
N VAL A 116 16.32 -10.46 -17.15
CA VAL A 116 14.94 -10.91 -16.98
C VAL A 116 14.36 -10.30 -15.71
N PHE A 117 13.20 -9.68 -15.82
CA PHE A 117 12.47 -9.18 -14.66
C PHE A 117 11.78 -10.34 -13.95
N LEU A 118 12.08 -10.48 -12.67
CA LEU A 118 11.35 -11.35 -11.75
C LEU A 118 10.67 -10.48 -10.70
N GLU A 119 9.35 -10.63 -10.59
CA GLU A 119 8.58 -9.90 -9.60
C GLU A 119 9.03 -10.26 -8.19
N THR A 120 9.21 -9.24 -7.32
CA THR A 120 9.77 -9.43 -5.96
C THR A 120 10.85 -10.50 -5.93
N THR A 121 11.89 -10.29 -6.74
CA THR A 121 12.97 -11.27 -6.99
C THR A 121 13.43 -11.96 -5.72
N PRO A 122 13.39 -13.29 -5.65
CA PRO A 122 13.88 -14.05 -4.50
C PRO A 122 15.31 -13.67 -4.12
N HIS A 123 15.54 -13.43 -2.83
CA HIS A 123 16.90 -13.23 -2.32
C HIS A 123 17.69 -14.54 -2.32
N LYS A 124 18.94 -14.47 -2.75
CA LYS A 124 19.90 -15.59 -2.72
C LYS A 124 20.88 -15.40 -1.57
N PRO A 125 20.67 -16.05 -0.41
CA PRO A 125 21.56 -15.89 0.75
C PRO A 125 23.00 -16.36 0.50
N VAL A 126 23.18 -17.29 -0.44
CA VAL A 126 24.50 -17.81 -0.83
C VAL A 126 24.71 -17.59 -2.32
N LYS A 127 25.69 -16.78 -2.66
CA LYS A 127 26.10 -16.48 -4.03
C LYS A 127 27.42 -17.19 -4.32
N ARG A 128 27.35 -18.33 -5.03
CA ARG A 128 28.51 -19.20 -5.30
C ARG A 128 29.25 -18.84 -6.58
N SER A 129 28.60 -18.10 -7.45
CA SER A 129 29.13 -17.71 -8.76
C SER A 129 28.64 -16.32 -9.20
N PRO A 130 29.29 -15.68 -10.20
CA PRO A 130 28.81 -14.40 -10.73
C PRO A 130 27.40 -14.43 -11.31
N VAL A 131 26.86 -15.60 -11.69
CA VAL A 131 25.48 -15.72 -12.20
C VAL A 131 24.44 -15.85 -11.09
N ASP A 132 24.85 -15.98 -9.82
CA ASP A 132 23.96 -15.95 -8.67
C ASP A 132 23.61 -14.51 -8.30
N VAL A 133 22.74 -13.90 -9.07
CA VAL A 133 22.33 -12.50 -8.92
C VAL A 133 20.94 -12.37 -8.32
N ASP A 134 20.74 -11.31 -7.58
CA ASP A 134 19.50 -10.85 -7.01
C ASP A 134 19.53 -9.33 -6.85
N GLN A 135 18.52 -8.74 -6.18
CA GLN A 135 18.46 -7.29 -6.03
C GLN A 135 19.54 -6.73 -5.10
N SER A 136 20.02 -7.53 -4.11
CA SER A 136 21.12 -7.09 -3.24
C SER A 136 22.44 -7.03 -4.00
N SER A 137 22.74 -8.05 -4.82
CA SER A 137 23.95 -8.07 -5.65
C SER A 137 23.95 -6.98 -6.73
N ASP A 138 22.81 -6.72 -7.38
CA ASP A 138 22.68 -5.63 -8.35
C ASP A 138 22.90 -4.26 -7.69
N THR A 139 22.41 -4.09 -6.46
CA THR A 139 22.65 -2.87 -5.67
C THR A 139 24.11 -2.73 -5.29
N PHE A 140 24.74 -3.81 -4.84
CA PHE A 140 26.16 -3.85 -4.48
C PHE A 140 27.04 -3.44 -5.67
N ASP A 141 26.85 -4.09 -6.83
CA ASP A 141 27.61 -3.83 -8.04
C ASP A 141 27.42 -2.39 -8.55
N THR A 142 26.20 -1.87 -8.42
CA THR A 142 25.89 -0.48 -8.80
C THR A 142 26.63 0.51 -7.89
N VAL A 143 26.65 0.29 -6.58
CA VAL A 143 27.36 1.16 -5.63
C VAL A 143 28.87 1.10 -5.87
N GLU A 144 29.44 -0.09 -6.06
CA GLU A 144 30.86 -0.28 -6.39
C GLU A 144 31.24 0.50 -7.66
N TRP A 145 30.39 0.40 -8.70
CA TRP A 145 30.60 1.12 -9.97
C TRP A 145 30.55 2.64 -9.77
N ILE A 146 29.57 3.15 -9.00
CA ILE A 146 29.43 4.59 -8.71
C ILE A 146 30.68 5.12 -8.04
N LEU A 147 31.14 4.45 -6.97
CA LEU A 147 32.32 4.89 -6.21
C LEU A 147 33.59 4.92 -7.06
N LYS A 148 33.68 4.07 -8.06
CA LYS A 148 34.82 4.03 -8.98
C LYS A 148 34.75 5.07 -10.08
N ASN A 149 33.56 5.37 -10.61
CA ASN A 149 33.41 6.09 -11.88
C ASN A 149 32.80 7.50 -11.75
N VAL A 150 32.06 7.78 -10.68
CA VAL A 150 31.45 9.09 -10.43
C VAL A 150 32.38 9.92 -9.54
N LYS A 151 32.68 11.15 -9.94
CA LYS A 151 33.53 12.04 -9.14
C LYS A 151 32.69 12.92 -8.19
N GLY A 152 33.32 13.47 -7.19
CA GLY A 152 32.70 14.43 -6.26
C GLY A 152 31.83 13.81 -5.18
N HIS A 153 31.86 12.47 -5.00
CA HIS A 153 31.18 11.82 -3.89
C HIS A 153 32.03 11.79 -2.61
N ASN A 154 31.35 11.73 -1.45
CA ASN A 154 31.99 11.59 -0.12
C ASN A 154 32.15 10.13 0.35
N GLY A 155 31.89 9.15 -0.51
CA GLY A 155 31.96 7.72 -0.20
C GLY A 155 30.78 7.15 0.59
N LYS A 156 29.72 7.92 0.85
CA LYS A 156 28.52 7.48 1.58
C LYS A 156 27.32 7.44 0.65
N VAL A 157 26.52 6.37 0.77
CA VAL A 157 25.32 6.12 -0.05
C VAL A 157 24.11 5.98 0.86
N GLY A 158 23.03 6.70 0.51
CA GLY A 158 21.69 6.51 1.02
C GLY A 158 20.79 5.89 -0.04
N ILE A 159 19.83 5.07 0.37
CA ILE A 159 18.85 4.45 -0.52
C ILE A 159 17.46 4.73 0.02
N TRP A 160 16.51 5.05 -0.87
CA TRP A 160 15.12 5.21 -0.52
C TRP A 160 14.20 4.66 -1.60
N GLY A 161 12.98 4.35 -1.24
CA GLY A 161 11.96 3.96 -2.20
C GLY A 161 10.62 3.71 -1.52
N ILE A 162 9.53 3.93 -2.25
CA ILE A 162 8.15 3.75 -1.79
C ILE A 162 7.54 2.61 -2.59
N SER A 163 6.77 1.70 -1.92
CA SER A 163 6.08 0.61 -2.60
C SER A 163 7.07 -0.41 -3.20
N TYR A 164 6.95 -0.75 -4.45
CA TYR A 164 7.93 -1.59 -5.15
C TYR A 164 9.37 -1.04 -5.05
N PRO A 165 9.65 0.27 -5.27
CA PRO A 165 10.95 0.86 -4.90
C PRO A 165 11.31 0.71 -3.41
N GLY A 166 10.34 0.62 -2.52
CA GLY A 166 10.51 0.27 -1.11
C GLY A 166 11.01 -1.16 -0.91
N PHE A 167 10.50 -2.12 -1.69
CA PHE A 167 11.05 -3.48 -1.76
C PHE A 167 12.53 -3.45 -2.18
N TYR A 168 12.90 -2.70 -3.23
CA TYR A 168 14.30 -2.60 -3.66
C TYR A 168 15.19 -1.94 -2.60
N ALA A 169 14.66 -0.99 -1.84
CA ALA A 169 15.38 -0.42 -0.69
C ALA A 169 15.57 -1.47 0.41
N ALA A 170 14.54 -2.25 0.75
CA ALA A 170 14.65 -3.36 1.71
C ALA A 170 15.62 -4.45 1.21
N ALA A 171 15.57 -4.78 -0.08
CA ALA A 171 16.45 -5.77 -0.71
C ALA A 171 17.93 -5.32 -0.80
N ALA A 172 18.22 -4.05 -0.55
CA ALA A 172 19.60 -3.55 -0.44
C ALA A 172 20.21 -3.78 0.96
N LEU A 173 19.43 -4.20 1.94
CA LEU A 173 19.88 -4.40 3.33
C LEU A 173 20.65 -5.71 3.54
N PRO A 174 20.21 -6.88 3.01
CA PRO A 174 21.04 -8.08 3.05
C PRO A 174 22.31 -7.88 2.21
N ASP A 175 23.46 -8.32 2.71
CA ASP A 175 24.77 -8.19 2.04
C ASP A 175 25.09 -6.74 1.60
N ALA A 176 24.68 -5.75 2.39
CA ALA A 176 24.81 -4.34 2.03
C ALA A 176 26.27 -3.95 1.76
N HIS A 177 26.51 -3.22 0.65
CA HIS A 177 27.81 -2.64 0.37
C HIS A 177 28.26 -1.70 1.52
N PRO A 178 29.54 -1.75 1.99
CA PRO A 178 29.99 -0.96 3.14
C PRO A 178 29.78 0.56 3.04
N ALA A 179 29.69 1.10 1.83
CA ALA A 179 29.37 2.52 1.59
C ALA A 179 27.90 2.88 1.85
N ILE A 180 26.99 1.90 1.87
CA ILE A 180 25.57 2.16 2.20
C ILE A 180 25.49 2.42 3.70
N LYS A 181 25.09 3.65 4.07
CA LYS A 181 25.04 4.09 5.47
C LYS A 181 23.63 4.29 5.98
N ALA A 182 22.67 4.57 5.08
CA ALA A 182 21.29 4.84 5.43
C ALA A 182 20.35 4.26 4.36
N VAL A 183 19.30 3.58 4.80
CA VAL A 183 18.27 3.02 3.89
C VAL A 183 16.90 3.35 4.43
N SER A 184 16.00 3.84 3.58
CA SER A 184 14.61 4.09 3.93
C SER A 184 13.67 3.26 3.05
N PRO A 185 13.32 2.03 3.46
CA PRO A 185 12.22 1.27 2.88
C PRO A 185 10.90 1.92 3.32
N GLN A 186 10.15 2.45 2.37
CA GLN A 186 8.89 3.15 2.64
C GLN A 186 7.75 2.36 2.00
N ALA A 187 6.75 1.97 2.79
CA ALA A 187 5.72 1.02 2.38
C ALA A 187 6.34 -0.11 1.52
N PRO A 188 7.35 -0.83 2.01
CA PRO A 188 8.01 -1.86 1.22
C PRO A 188 7.10 -3.06 1.05
N VAL A 189 6.94 -3.55 -0.17
CA VAL A 189 6.37 -4.88 -0.44
C VAL A 189 7.26 -5.93 0.24
N THR A 190 6.67 -6.84 1.01
CA THR A 190 7.40 -7.90 1.73
C THR A 190 6.82 -9.28 1.44
N ASP A 191 5.86 -9.72 2.24
CA ASP A 191 5.21 -11.03 2.12
C ASP A 191 3.86 -10.88 1.40
N LEU A 192 3.88 -11.06 0.11
CA LEU A 192 2.72 -10.91 -0.77
C LEU A 192 1.52 -11.81 -0.41
N PHE A 193 1.73 -12.88 0.37
CA PHE A 193 0.66 -13.81 0.75
C PHE A 193 0.08 -13.53 2.13
N ARG A 194 0.85 -12.89 3.03
CA ARG A 194 0.46 -12.69 4.42
C ARG A 194 0.22 -11.21 4.74
N GLY A 195 -0.59 -10.54 3.93
CA GLY A 195 -1.10 -9.22 4.21
C GLY A 195 -0.40 -8.06 3.51
N ASP A 196 0.41 -8.35 2.49
CA ASP A 196 0.84 -7.36 1.49
C ASP A 196 0.01 -7.56 0.21
N ASP A 197 0.28 -6.83 -0.84
CA ASP A 197 -0.44 -6.62 -2.09
C ASP A 197 -1.36 -7.75 -2.60
N ALA A 198 -0.95 -9.04 -2.52
CA ALA A 198 -1.64 -10.10 -3.23
C ALA A 198 -2.74 -10.77 -2.41
N PHE A 199 -2.41 -11.23 -1.20
CA PHE A 199 -3.37 -11.95 -0.35
C PHE A 199 -3.34 -11.45 1.08
N HIS A 200 -4.52 -11.30 1.68
CA HIS A 200 -4.70 -11.06 3.10
C HIS A 200 -5.35 -12.29 3.73
N ASN A 201 -4.60 -13.02 4.56
CA ASN A 201 -5.06 -14.23 5.24
C ASN A 201 -5.76 -15.24 4.30
N GLY A 202 -5.22 -15.39 3.08
CA GLY A 202 -5.72 -16.30 2.05
C GLY A 202 -6.87 -15.77 1.18
N ALA A 203 -7.37 -14.58 1.42
CA ALA A 203 -8.31 -13.88 0.55
C ALA A 203 -7.54 -13.01 -0.45
N PHE A 204 -7.91 -13.07 -1.74
CA PHE A 204 -7.20 -12.36 -2.80
C PHE A 204 -7.65 -10.90 -2.90
N MET A 205 -6.70 -9.96 -2.95
CA MET A 205 -6.98 -8.52 -3.09
C MET A 205 -7.28 -8.18 -4.54
N LEU A 206 -8.54 -8.40 -4.96
CA LEU A 206 -8.93 -8.39 -6.37
C LEU A 206 -8.74 -7.04 -7.04
N ALA A 207 -9.35 -5.98 -6.52
CA ALA A 207 -9.35 -4.68 -7.20
C ALA A 207 -7.95 -4.08 -7.33
N ALA A 208 -7.09 -4.28 -6.30
CA ALA A 208 -5.70 -3.82 -6.32
C ALA A 208 -4.89 -4.56 -7.39
N ASN A 209 -4.86 -5.90 -7.31
CA ASN A 209 -4.05 -6.71 -8.22
C ASN A 209 -4.54 -6.62 -9.67
N TYR A 210 -5.85 -6.67 -9.89
CA TYR A 210 -6.39 -6.51 -11.24
C TYR A 210 -6.02 -5.14 -11.81
N GLY A 211 -6.27 -4.05 -11.06
CA GLY A 211 -5.95 -2.69 -11.46
C GLY A 211 -4.47 -2.47 -11.76
N PHE A 212 -3.59 -3.15 -11.01
CA PHE A 212 -2.15 -3.13 -11.25
C PHE A 212 -1.79 -3.89 -12.54
N TYR A 213 -2.22 -5.15 -12.69
CA TYR A 213 -1.80 -6.00 -13.81
C TYR A 213 -2.48 -5.72 -15.15
N VAL A 214 -3.57 -4.96 -15.22
CA VAL A 214 -4.07 -4.44 -16.50
C VAL A 214 -3.17 -3.34 -17.08
N ASN A 215 -2.31 -2.72 -16.25
CA ASN A 215 -1.39 -1.65 -16.66
C ASN A 215 0.10 -2.04 -16.53
N PHE A 216 0.45 -3.07 -15.76
CA PHE A 216 1.83 -3.52 -15.57
C PHE A 216 2.23 -4.53 -16.64
N VAL A 217 2.64 -4.01 -17.79
CA VAL A 217 2.92 -4.79 -19.00
C VAL A 217 4.17 -5.64 -18.84
N GLU A 218 4.12 -6.88 -19.32
CA GLU A 218 5.30 -7.72 -19.50
C GLU A 218 6.21 -7.10 -20.55
N GLN A 219 7.47 -6.83 -20.17
CA GLN A 219 8.42 -6.25 -21.08
C GLN A 219 9.13 -7.34 -21.91
N LYS A 220 9.12 -7.18 -23.24
CA LYS A 220 9.82 -8.04 -24.20
C LYS A 220 11.00 -7.30 -24.79
N ASN A 221 12.06 -8.05 -25.17
CA ASN A 221 13.18 -7.49 -25.94
C ASN A 221 12.75 -7.13 -27.37
N PRO A 222 13.35 -6.08 -28.00
CA PRO A 222 14.37 -5.18 -27.45
C PRO A 222 13.79 -4.21 -26.42
N LEU A 223 14.63 -3.84 -25.46
CA LEU A 223 14.28 -2.91 -24.40
C LEU A 223 14.12 -1.49 -25.00
N ARG A 224 13.05 -0.82 -24.61
CA ARG A 224 12.75 0.56 -25.00
C ARG A 224 11.75 1.16 -24.02
N PRO A 225 11.61 2.49 -23.98
CA PRO A 225 10.51 3.11 -23.24
C PRO A 225 9.19 2.49 -23.70
N MET A 226 8.38 2.05 -22.73
CA MET A 226 7.07 1.48 -23.03
C MET A 226 6.05 2.62 -23.11
N GLU A 227 5.20 2.58 -24.14
CA GLU A 227 3.98 3.36 -24.15
C GLU A 227 2.96 2.64 -23.29
N THR A 228 2.49 3.29 -22.25
CA THR A 228 1.42 2.77 -21.38
C THR A 228 0.12 3.44 -21.80
N SER A 229 -0.78 2.69 -22.42
CA SER A 229 -2.18 3.09 -22.51
C SER A 229 -2.87 2.74 -21.20
N ARG A 230 -3.64 3.66 -20.64
CA ARG A 230 -4.44 3.36 -19.45
C ARG A 230 -5.57 2.41 -19.85
N PHE A 231 -5.76 1.34 -19.07
CA PHE A 231 -6.84 0.38 -19.30
C PHE A 231 -8.21 1.08 -19.16
N ASP A 232 -9.08 0.86 -20.15
CA ASP A 232 -10.45 1.39 -20.14
C ASP A 232 -11.41 0.31 -19.63
N TYR A 233 -12.02 0.56 -18.48
CA TYR A 233 -13.01 -0.33 -17.87
C TYR A 233 -14.39 -0.24 -18.54
N GLY A 234 -14.66 0.79 -19.36
CA GLY A 234 -15.94 1.00 -20.01
C GLY A 234 -17.10 1.43 -19.10
N THR A 235 -16.88 1.50 -17.78
CA THR A 235 -17.87 1.91 -16.78
C THR A 235 -17.18 2.56 -15.57
N PRO A 236 -17.82 3.49 -14.86
CA PRO A 236 -17.34 4.01 -13.59
C PRO A 236 -17.68 3.11 -12.39
N ASP A 237 -18.52 2.07 -12.57
CA ASP A 237 -19.02 1.21 -11.51
C ASP A 237 -18.17 -0.06 -11.40
N GLY A 238 -17.22 -0.04 -10.46
CA GLY A 238 -16.33 -1.16 -10.19
C GLY A 238 -17.06 -2.37 -9.58
N TYR A 239 -18.10 -2.15 -8.78
CA TYR A 239 -18.86 -3.26 -8.22
C TYR A 239 -19.51 -4.09 -9.34
N GLU A 240 -20.20 -3.43 -10.27
CA GLU A 240 -20.83 -4.08 -11.42
C GLU A 240 -19.77 -4.69 -12.36
N TYR A 241 -18.70 -3.94 -12.65
CA TYR A 241 -17.62 -4.41 -13.50
C TYR A 241 -17.02 -5.74 -13.02
N TYR A 242 -16.57 -5.79 -11.76
CA TYR A 242 -15.94 -7.00 -11.21
C TYR A 242 -16.94 -8.15 -10.98
N LEU A 243 -18.21 -7.84 -10.71
CA LEU A 243 -19.25 -8.87 -10.62
C LEU A 243 -19.49 -9.53 -11.99
N ASN A 244 -19.55 -8.73 -13.07
CA ASN A 244 -19.70 -9.21 -14.44
C ASN A 244 -18.41 -9.87 -14.98
N LEU A 245 -17.23 -9.45 -14.54
CA LEU A 245 -15.97 -10.12 -14.81
C LEU A 245 -16.00 -11.57 -14.29
N GLY A 246 -16.61 -11.78 -13.15
CA GLY A 246 -17.00 -13.09 -12.64
C GLY A 246 -15.86 -13.86 -12.01
N THR A 247 -15.10 -14.64 -12.81
CA THR A 247 -14.10 -15.58 -12.30
C THR A 247 -12.67 -15.08 -12.48
N MET A 248 -11.71 -15.63 -11.69
CA MET A 248 -10.29 -15.33 -11.84
C MET A 248 -9.72 -15.75 -13.21
N GLN A 249 -10.31 -16.75 -13.85
CA GLN A 249 -9.90 -17.16 -15.20
C GLN A 249 -10.25 -16.07 -16.23
N ARG A 250 -11.43 -15.46 -16.13
CA ARG A 250 -11.78 -14.32 -17.00
C ARG A 250 -10.92 -13.09 -16.70
N ALA A 251 -10.62 -12.83 -15.41
CA ALA A 251 -9.69 -11.78 -15.04
C ALA A 251 -8.32 -11.97 -15.70
N LEU A 252 -7.79 -13.20 -15.67
CA LEU A 252 -6.52 -13.54 -16.31
C LEU A 252 -6.51 -13.31 -17.83
N GLU A 253 -7.64 -13.47 -18.52
CA GLU A 253 -7.73 -13.22 -19.96
C GLU A 253 -7.55 -11.74 -20.34
N THR A 254 -7.91 -10.82 -19.46
CA THR A 254 -7.97 -9.38 -19.73
C THR A 254 -6.74 -8.60 -19.24
N VAL A 255 -5.98 -9.13 -18.26
CA VAL A 255 -4.78 -8.44 -17.75
C VAL A 255 -3.62 -8.50 -18.76
N THR A 256 -2.79 -7.46 -18.81
CA THR A 256 -1.60 -7.38 -19.66
C THR A 256 -0.38 -8.03 -19.02
N GLY A 257 -0.29 -8.02 -17.69
CA GLY A 257 0.72 -8.72 -16.90
C GLY A 257 0.35 -10.18 -16.62
N LYS A 258 -0.06 -10.93 -17.66
CA LYS A 258 -0.63 -12.29 -17.54
C LYS A 258 0.26 -13.26 -16.78
N ALA A 259 1.56 -13.28 -17.06
CA ALA A 259 2.47 -14.22 -16.41
C ALA A 259 2.55 -13.98 -14.91
N TYR A 260 2.57 -12.72 -14.46
CA TYR A 260 2.61 -12.36 -13.04
C TYR A 260 1.29 -12.69 -12.34
N PHE A 261 0.17 -12.25 -12.91
CA PHE A 261 -1.16 -12.53 -12.36
C PHE A 261 -1.44 -14.04 -12.30
N LYS A 262 -1.06 -14.79 -13.37
CA LYS A 262 -1.16 -16.26 -13.40
C LYS A 262 -0.31 -16.92 -12.32
N ALA A 263 0.90 -16.44 -12.07
CA ALA A 263 1.76 -16.99 -11.03
C ALA A 263 1.11 -16.91 -9.65
N TYR A 264 0.37 -15.85 -9.35
CA TYR A 264 -0.40 -15.75 -8.11
C TYR A 264 -1.52 -16.79 -8.00
N LEU A 265 -2.22 -17.04 -9.11
CA LEU A 265 -3.29 -18.06 -9.14
C LEU A 265 -2.75 -19.49 -9.14
N ASP A 266 -1.54 -19.72 -9.66
CA ASP A 266 -0.89 -21.04 -9.66
C ASP A 266 -0.36 -21.44 -8.26
N HIS A 267 -0.19 -20.46 -7.35
CA HIS A 267 0.31 -20.66 -6.00
C HIS A 267 -0.75 -20.29 -4.94
N PRO A 268 -1.87 -21.08 -4.86
CA PRO A 268 -3.03 -20.74 -4.03
C PRO A 268 -2.82 -20.99 -2.52
N THR A 269 -1.63 -21.46 -2.12
CA THR A 269 -1.23 -21.72 -0.73
C THR A 269 0.15 -21.12 -0.46
N TYR A 270 0.50 -20.92 0.82
CA TYR A 270 1.80 -20.37 1.21
C TYR A 270 2.92 -21.38 1.01
N ASP A 271 3.39 -21.50 -0.23
CA ASP A 271 4.45 -22.40 -0.65
C ASP A 271 5.82 -21.70 -0.78
N GLU A 272 6.80 -22.38 -1.41
CA GLU A 272 8.14 -21.84 -1.61
C GLU A 272 8.16 -20.61 -2.54
N PHE A 273 7.21 -20.52 -3.47
CA PHE A 273 7.08 -19.35 -4.34
C PHE A 273 6.93 -18.06 -3.51
N TRP A 274 6.08 -18.06 -2.49
CA TRP A 274 5.85 -16.92 -1.60
C TRP A 274 6.99 -16.73 -0.61
N ARG A 275 7.43 -17.82 0.06
CA ARG A 275 8.51 -17.75 1.05
C ARG A 275 9.80 -17.18 0.51
N SER A 276 10.19 -17.59 -0.70
CA SER A 276 11.43 -17.11 -1.33
C SER A 276 11.40 -15.63 -1.69
N ARG A 277 10.21 -15.03 -1.81
CA ARG A 277 9.99 -13.62 -2.15
C ARG A 277 9.87 -12.69 -0.96
N ASP A 278 9.69 -13.23 0.24
CA ASP A 278 9.64 -12.44 1.48
C ASP A 278 11.03 -11.92 1.86
N ILE A 279 11.33 -10.70 1.43
CA ILE A 279 12.61 -10.06 1.73
C ILE A 279 12.82 -9.83 3.23
N SER A 280 11.75 -9.70 4.01
CA SER A 280 11.83 -9.46 5.44
C SER A 280 12.47 -10.63 6.20
N ALA A 281 12.39 -11.84 5.68
CA ALA A 281 13.03 -13.03 6.26
C ALA A 281 14.58 -13.01 6.19
N HIS A 282 15.15 -12.09 5.42
CA HIS A 282 16.60 -12.00 5.17
C HIS A 282 17.28 -10.81 5.86
N LEU A 283 16.62 -10.12 6.78
CA LEU A 283 17.11 -8.91 7.45
C LEU A 283 17.99 -9.23 8.68
N LYS A 284 18.93 -10.14 8.52
CA LYS A 284 19.85 -10.55 9.57
C LYS A 284 21.23 -9.87 9.43
N GLY A 285 21.75 -9.32 10.52
CA GLY A 285 23.06 -8.69 10.54
C GLY A 285 23.15 -7.43 9.68
N VAL A 286 22.06 -6.71 9.53
CA VAL A 286 21.97 -5.46 8.77
C VAL A 286 22.85 -4.39 9.39
N THR A 287 23.71 -3.76 8.58
CA THR A 287 24.69 -2.76 9.04
C THR A 287 24.27 -1.30 8.78
N PRO A 288 23.59 -0.93 7.68
CA PRO A 288 23.12 0.44 7.48
C PRO A 288 22.06 0.84 8.51
N ALA A 289 22.00 2.13 8.85
CA ALA A 289 20.86 2.67 9.58
C ALA A 289 19.58 2.59 8.73
N VAL A 290 18.43 2.28 9.36
CA VAL A 290 17.17 2.06 8.65
C VAL A 290 16.06 2.97 9.17
N LEU A 291 15.38 3.69 8.25
CA LEU A 291 14.17 4.44 8.49
C LEU A 291 13.02 3.76 7.76
N VAL A 292 12.23 3.00 8.47
CA VAL A 292 11.07 2.29 7.89
C VAL A 292 9.84 3.17 8.01
N THR A 293 9.18 3.48 6.90
CA THR A 293 8.03 4.40 6.89
C THR A 293 6.80 3.75 6.29
N GLY A 294 5.64 3.98 6.88
CA GLY A 294 4.36 3.53 6.36
C GLY A 294 3.17 4.38 6.78
N GLY A 295 2.05 4.18 6.12
CA GLY A 295 0.77 4.78 6.44
C GLY A 295 -0.09 3.88 7.31
N LEU A 296 -0.73 4.44 8.35
CA LEU A 296 -1.76 3.72 9.13
C LEU A 296 -2.98 3.36 8.26
N PHE A 297 -3.22 4.14 7.21
CA PHE A 297 -4.31 3.95 6.24
C PHE A 297 -3.77 3.60 4.84
N ASP A 298 -2.63 2.89 4.80
CA ASP A 298 -2.10 2.37 3.54
C ASP A 298 -2.97 1.23 3.04
N ALA A 299 -3.53 1.39 1.84
CA ALA A 299 -4.45 0.43 1.24
C ALA A 299 -3.73 -0.74 0.56
N GLU A 300 -2.42 -0.66 0.39
CA GLU A 300 -1.58 -1.61 -0.35
C GLU A 300 -0.60 -2.31 0.61
N ASP A 301 0.37 -1.56 1.14
CA ASP A 301 1.53 -2.11 1.88
C ASP A 301 1.51 -1.72 3.36
N VAL A 302 0.39 -1.90 4.05
CA VAL A 302 0.27 -1.53 5.47
C VAL A 302 1.11 -2.43 6.39
N GLN A 303 1.28 -3.70 6.04
CA GLN A 303 2.05 -4.66 6.85
C GLN A 303 3.55 -4.58 6.62
N GLY A 304 3.99 -4.26 5.41
CA GLY A 304 5.39 -4.26 5.03
C GLY A 304 6.29 -3.47 5.98
N PRO A 305 6.00 -2.20 6.30
CA PRO A 305 6.80 -1.41 7.25
C PRO A 305 6.88 -2.04 8.64
N GLN A 306 5.75 -2.50 9.16
CA GLN A 306 5.66 -3.12 10.48
C GLN A 306 6.48 -4.41 10.53
N ARG A 307 6.43 -5.20 9.46
CA ARG A 307 7.13 -6.47 9.33
C ARG A 307 8.65 -6.25 9.24
N VAL A 308 9.10 -5.33 8.38
CA VAL A 308 10.53 -4.99 8.27
C VAL A 308 11.06 -4.52 9.62
N HIS A 309 10.36 -3.62 10.31
CA HIS A 309 10.77 -3.15 11.64
C HIS A 309 10.88 -4.29 12.65
N ARG A 310 9.85 -5.16 12.77
CA ARG A 310 9.85 -6.31 13.70
C ARG A 310 10.99 -7.26 13.42
N MET A 311 11.27 -7.56 12.13
CA MET A 311 12.36 -8.46 11.76
C MET A 311 13.74 -7.85 12.05
N LEU A 312 13.93 -6.55 11.81
CA LEU A 312 15.15 -5.84 12.19
C LEU A 312 15.35 -5.86 13.72
N MET A 313 14.31 -5.62 14.50
CA MET A 313 14.39 -5.68 15.96
C MET A 313 14.76 -7.09 16.46
N LYS A 314 14.27 -8.13 15.78
CA LYS A 314 14.54 -9.53 16.13
C LYS A 314 15.93 -10.00 15.70
N ASP A 315 16.27 -9.79 14.41
CA ASP A 315 17.40 -10.46 13.76
C ASP A 315 18.61 -9.53 13.54
N SER A 316 18.43 -8.22 13.79
CA SER A 316 19.45 -7.17 13.71
C SER A 316 19.28 -6.11 14.82
N PRO A 317 19.22 -6.51 16.13
CA PRO A 317 18.84 -5.60 17.23
C PRO A 317 19.81 -4.43 17.43
N GLN A 318 21.06 -4.56 16.97
CA GLN A 318 22.07 -3.50 17.06
C GLN A 318 21.95 -2.45 15.95
N THR A 319 21.19 -2.73 14.90
CA THR A 319 20.98 -1.79 13.79
C THR A 319 20.21 -0.56 14.28
N PRO A 320 20.69 0.68 14.03
CA PRO A 320 19.89 1.87 14.22
C PRO A 320 18.64 1.78 13.32
N ASN A 321 17.48 1.55 13.92
CA ASN A 321 16.23 1.31 13.22
C ASN A 321 15.13 2.15 13.84
N THR A 322 14.45 2.95 13.01
CA THR A 322 13.29 3.77 13.38
C THR A 322 12.10 3.40 12.51
N LEU A 323 10.97 3.07 13.13
CA LEU A 323 9.68 2.94 12.46
C LEU A 323 8.96 4.29 12.46
N VAL A 324 8.34 4.66 11.33
CA VAL A 324 7.44 5.82 11.25
C VAL A 324 6.10 5.36 10.72
N LEU A 325 5.04 5.59 11.51
CA LEU A 325 3.65 5.34 11.09
C LEU A 325 2.86 6.66 11.20
N GLY A 326 2.42 7.19 10.07
CA GLY A 326 1.60 8.40 10.03
C GLY A 326 0.19 8.12 9.49
N PRO A 327 -0.70 9.12 9.54
CA PRO A 327 -2.11 8.95 9.17
C PRO A 327 -2.32 9.03 7.65
N TRP A 328 -1.48 8.35 6.90
CA TRP A 328 -1.40 8.47 5.45
C TRP A 328 -1.96 7.26 4.73
N ARG A 329 -2.44 7.52 3.52
CA ARG A 329 -2.60 6.51 2.48
C ARG A 329 -1.26 6.16 1.86
N HIS A 330 -1.23 5.19 0.95
CA HIS A 330 -0.04 4.77 0.22
C HIS A 330 0.75 5.94 -0.40
N GLY A 331 2.00 6.11 0.03
CA GLY A 331 2.89 7.19 -0.42
C GLY A 331 2.48 8.61 -0.01
N GLY A 332 1.47 8.78 0.86
CA GLY A 332 0.93 10.08 1.25
C GLY A 332 1.95 11.00 1.92
N TRP A 333 2.92 10.46 2.65
CA TRP A 333 3.99 11.22 3.33
C TRP A 333 4.94 11.95 2.37
N SER A 334 5.07 11.48 1.14
CA SER A 334 6.05 12.01 0.18
C SER A 334 5.60 13.29 -0.53
N ARG A 335 4.33 13.67 -0.41
CA ARG A 335 3.76 14.82 -1.14
C ARG A 335 2.60 15.46 -0.39
N GLY A 336 2.24 16.68 -0.81
CA GLY A 336 1.16 17.44 -0.17
C GLY A 336 1.43 17.79 1.29
N ASP A 337 0.40 18.23 1.98
CA ASP A 337 0.48 18.62 3.38
C ASP A 337 0.22 17.44 4.34
N GLY A 338 -0.62 16.49 3.96
CA GLY A 338 -0.99 15.35 4.79
C GLY A 338 -1.86 15.74 5.98
N ASP A 339 -2.57 16.85 5.86
CA ASP A 339 -3.43 17.41 6.90
C ASP A 339 -4.79 16.70 6.98
N ALA A 340 -5.13 15.90 5.97
CA ALA A 340 -6.38 15.15 5.91
C ALA A 340 -6.28 13.87 5.08
N LEU A 341 -7.25 12.96 5.30
CA LEU A 341 -7.52 11.82 4.45
C LEU A 341 -9.02 11.53 4.44
N GLY A 342 -9.63 11.51 3.24
CA GLY A 342 -11.08 11.37 3.12
C GLY A 342 -11.82 12.47 3.87
N ASN A 343 -12.71 12.07 4.79
CA ASN A 343 -13.46 12.99 5.65
C ASN A 343 -12.73 13.39 6.95
N LEU A 344 -11.58 12.77 7.23
CA LEU A 344 -10.81 13.02 8.45
C LEU A 344 -9.87 14.21 8.27
N ASP A 345 -9.81 15.05 9.29
CA ASP A 345 -8.85 16.15 9.42
C ASP A 345 -7.91 15.87 10.59
N PHE A 346 -6.61 15.98 10.37
CA PHE A 346 -5.61 15.71 11.39
C PHE A 346 -5.12 16.98 12.10
N GLY A 347 -5.59 18.16 11.68
CA GLY A 347 -5.29 19.45 12.30
C GLY A 347 -3.85 19.93 12.16
N GLN A 348 -3.01 19.18 11.42
CA GLN A 348 -1.59 19.49 11.25
C GLN A 348 -1.06 18.89 9.95
N LYS A 349 0.00 19.48 9.39
CA LYS A 349 0.65 19.08 8.15
C LYS A 349 1.58 17.87 8.36
N THR A 350 0.99 16.70 8.55
CA THR A 350 1.73 15.49 8.96
C THR A 350 2.79 15.05 7.96
N SER A 351 2.56 15.23 6.65
CA SER A 351 3.52 14.87 5.60
C SER A 351 4.68 15.88 5.51
N VAL A 352 4.44 17.15 5.77
CA VAL A 352 5.50 18.16 5.87
C VAL A 352 6.39 17.86 7.06
N PHE A 353 5.77 17.62 8.24
CA PHE A 353 6.50 17.24 9.45
C PHE A 353 7.40 16.03 9.22
N TYR A 354 6.89 14.98 8.57
CA TYR A 354 7.71 13.81 8.27
C TYR A 354 8.93 14.15 7.42
N ARG A 355 8.74 14.89 6.32
CA ARG A 355 9.83 15.20 5.39
C ARG A 355 10.89 16.12 6.02
N GLU A 356 10.47 17.07 6.84
CA GLU A 356 11.36 18.10 7.40
C GLU A 356 11.99 17.70 8.74
N GLU A 357 11.21 17.02 9.61
CA GLU A 357 11.63 16.70 10.98
C GLU A 357 12.12 15.24 11.16
N ILE A 358 11.83 14.35 10.22
CA ILE A 358 12.18 12.94 10.34
C ILE A 358 13.07 12.47 9.19
N GLU A 359 12.57 12.49 7.95
CA GLU A 359 13.26 11.88 6.80
C GLU A 359 14.56 12.61 6.45
N PHE A 360 14.48 13.92 6.25
CA PHE A 360 15.67 14.72 5.93
C PHE A 360 16.73 14.69 7.04
N PRO A 361 16.39 14.92 8.33
CA PRO A 361 17.35 14.81 9.42
C PRO A 361 17.98 13.41 9.57
N PHE A 362 17.22 12.33 9.31
CA PHE A 362 17.75 10.97 9.32
C PHE A 362 18.90 10.80 8.30
N PHE A 363 18.67 11.17 7.04
CA PHE A 363 19.72 11.07 6.02
C PHE A 363 20.89 12.02 6.26
N MET A 364 20.63 13.23 6.76
CA MET A 364 21.69 14.17 7.12
C MET A 364 22.60 13.61 8.22
N LYS A 365 22.05 12.96 9.23
CA LYS A 365 22.81 12.31 10.30
C LYS A 365 23.78 11.25 9.77
N HIS A 366 23.31 10.39 8.90
CA HIS A 366 24.10 9.21 8.47
C HIS A 366 24.98 9.48 7.26
N LEU A 367 24.61 10.41 6.38
CA LEU A 367 25.33 10.69 5.13
C LEU A 367 26.22 11.92 5.21
N LYS A 368 25.91 12.84 6.11
CA LYS A 368 26.73 14.06 6.38
C LYS A 368 27.16 14.07 7.85
N SER A 369 26.93 15.11 8.57
CA SER A 369 27.34 15.29 9.97
C SER A 369 26.19 15.81 10.85
N GLY A 370 24.96 15.45 10.54
CA GLY A 370 23.79 15.83 11.33
C GLY A 370 23.72 15.10 12.69
N GLU A 371 23.10 15.72 13.67
CA GLU A 371 23.01 15.25 15.07
C GLU A 371 21.60 14.79 15.47
N ALA A 372 20.70 14.49 14.51
CA ALA A 372 19.32 14.11 14.80
C ALA A 372 19.23 12.91 15.75
N VAL A 373 18.37 13.01 16.77
CA VAL A 373 18.05 11.88 17.66
C VAL A 373 16.83 11.14 17.12
N MET A 374 17.02 9.88 16.78
CA MET A 374 15.96 9.05 16.21
C MET A 374 15.47 8.07 17.28
N PRO A 375 14.17 8.10 17.68
CA PRO A 375 13.58 7.09 18.55
C PRO A 375 13.42 5.76 17.81
N ARG A 376 13.04 4.70 18.52
CA ARG A 376 12.69 3.40 17.89
C ARG A 376 11.43 3.48 17.05
N ALA A 377 10.45 4.30 17.46
CA ALA A 377 9.27 4.57 16.66
C ALA A 377 8.77 6.01 16.80
N TRP A 378 8.32 6.58 15.69
CA TRP A 378 7.50 7.77 15.57
C TRP A 378 6.14 7.36 15.07
N VAL A 379 5.09 7.50 15.88
CA VAL A 379 3.77 7.04 15.50
C VAL A 379 2.73 8.14 15.73
N PHE A 380 1.92 8.39 14.73
CA PHE A 380 0.80 9.31 14.83
C PHE A 380 -0.40 8.60 15.47
N GLU A 381 -0.94 9.17 16.52
CA GLU A 381 -2.15 8.68 17.19
C GLU A 381 -3.37 9.40 16.60
N THR A 382 -4.19 8.70 15.83
CA THR A 382 -5.47 9.22 15.31
C THR A 382 -6.51 9.30 16.42
N GLY A 383 -7.55 10.13 16.27
CA GLY A 383 -8.52 10.44 17.30
C GLY A 383 -8.06 11.55 18.27
N ARG A 384 -6.80 11.55 18.71
CA ARG A 384 -6.14 12.66 19.40
C ARG A 384 -5.37 13.57 18.42
N ASN A 385 -4.94 13.00 17.31
CA ASN A 385 -4.16 13.67 16.27
C ASN A 385 -2.82 14.20 16.77
N GLU A 386 -2.04 13.36 17.45
CA GLU A 386 -0.77 13.69 18.07
C GLU A 386 0.35 12.75 17.61
N TRP A 387 1.59 13.28 17.47
CA TRP A 387 2.78 12.47 17.25
C TRP A 387 3.39 12.00 18.57
N HIS A 388 3.68 10.70 18.66
CA HIS A 388 4.36 10.10 19.79
C HIS A 388 5.70 9.48 19.39
N LYS A 389 6.66 9.57 20.32
CA LYS A 389 7.97 8.89 20.26
C LYS A 389 7.95 7.72 21.22
N TYR A 390 8.40 6.58 20.76
CA TYR A 390 8.46 5.37 21.57
C TYR A 390 9.85 4.72 21.48
N ASP A 391 10.31 4.13 22.60
CA ASP A 391 11.55 3.36 22.68
C ASP A 391 11.35 1.90 22.22
N ALA A 392 10.12 1.47 22.05
CA ALA A 392 9.70 0.18 21.49
C ALA A 392 8.32 0.32 20.83
N TRP A 393 8.06 -0.51 19.82
CA TRP A 393 6.73 -0.59 19.21
C TRP A 393 6.25 -2.05 19.13
N PRO A 394 5.04 -2.40 19.62
CA PRO A 394 4.17 -1.55 20.44
C PRO A 394 4.83 -1.05 21.73
N PRO A 395 4.31 0.04 22.37
CA PRO A 395 4.91 0.61 23.58
C PRO A 395 4.99 -0.39 24.72
N THR A 396 6.09 -0.33 25.48
CA THR A 396 6.25 -1.15 26.69
C THR A 396 5.15 -0.83 27.72
N GLY A 397 4.61 -1.88 28.35
CA GLY A 397 3.52 -1.74 29.33
C GLY A 397 2.11 -1.78 28.73
N SER A 398 1.98 -1.88 27.42
CA SER A 398 0.69 -2.13 26.76
C SER A 398 0.06 -3.44 27.24
N LYS A 399 -1.28 -3.47 27.34
CA LYS A 399 -2.06 -4.64 27.81
C LYS A 399 -3.15 -5.00 26.81
N GLY A 400 -3.51 -6.30 26.75
CA GLY A 400 -4.66 -6.75 25.97
C GLY A 400 -5.98 -6.40 26.67
N ALA A 401 -6.91 -5.79 25.94
CA ALA A 401 -8.29 -5.56 26.34
C ALA A 401 -9.23 -6.28 25.36
N SER A 402 -9.88 -7.35 25.81
CA SER A 402 -10.77 -8.15 24.96
C SER A 402 -12.20 -7.60 25.00
N TYR A 403 -12.80 -7.49 23.83
CA TYR A 403 -14.19 -7.10 23.59
C TYR A 403 -14.92 -8.28 22.98
N TYR A 404 -15.88 -8.85 23.73
CA TYR A 404 -16.64 -10.04 23.35
C TYR A 404 -17.91 -9.67 22.58
N LEU A 405 -18.19 -10.44 21.52
CA LEU A 405 -19.38 -10.30 20.69
C LEU A 405 -20.56 -10.98 21.40
N GLY A 406 -21.47 -10.16 21.94
CA GLY A 406 -22.60 -10.59 22.78
C GLY A 406 -23.91 -10.66 22.02
N ALA A 407 -24.96 -11.03 22.76
CA ALA A 407 -26.33 -11.06 22.24
C ALA A 407 -26.86 -9.66 21.87
N ALA A 408 -27.78 -9.61 20.91
CA ALA A 408 -28.43 -8.38 20.43
C ALA A 408 -27.45 -7.27 20.01
N GLY A 409 -26.28 -7.65 19.44
CA GLY A 409 -25.27 -6.70 18.97
C GLY A 409 -24.47 -6.00 20.07
N ALA A 410 -24.50 -6.51 21.31
CA ALA A 410 -23.67 -5.97 22.39
C ALA A 410 -22.18 -6.30 22.17
N LEU A 411 -21.31 -5.32 22.43
CA LEU A 411 -19.87 -5.49 22.53
C LEU A 411 -19.44 -5.17 23.97
N SER A 412 -18.83 -6.12 24.68
CA SER A 412 -18.54 -6.00 26.11
C SER A 412 -17.17 -6.51 26.47
N THR A 413 -16.55 -5.91 27.50
CA THR A 413 -15.31 -6.41 28.08
C THR A 413 -15.53 -7.62 28.99
N SER A 414 -16.79 -7.91 29.38
CA SER A 414 -17.15 -9.09 30.15
C SER A 414 -17.25 -10.31 29.24
N ALA A 415 -16.50 -11.37 29.58
CA ALA A 415 -16.61 -12.63 28.87
C ALA A 415 -18.03 -13.24 29.04
N PRO A 416 -18.58 -13.91 28.02
CA PRO A 416 -19.86 -14.61 28.13
C PRO A 416 -19.79 -15.69 29.21
N SER A 417 -20.92 -16.00 29.84
CA SER A 417 -21.00 -17.11 30.79
C SER A 417 -20.67 -18.44 30.07
N SER A 418 -20.16 -19.42 30.82
CA SER A 418 -19.82 -20.74 30.27
C SER A 418 -21.02 -21.51 29.69
N GLY A 419 -22.26 -21.11 30.04
CA GLY A 419 -23.50 -21.68 29.53
C GLY A 419 -24.09 -20.97 28.30
N ASP A 420 -23.55 -19.82 27.89
CA ASP A 420 -24.05 -19.09 26.73
C ASP A 420 -23.58 -19.77 25.45
N GLN A 421 -24.47 -20.52 24.82
CA GLN A 421 -24.26 -21.22 23.54
C GLN A 421 -24.88 -20.45 22.36
N GLY A 422 -25.26 -19.19 22.54
CA GLY A 422 -25.88 -18.36 21.52
C GLY A 422 -24.97 -18.11 20.30
N ALA A 423 -25.60 -17.83 19.16
CA ALA A 423 -24.92 -17.40 17.94
C ALA A 423 -25.82 -16.41 17.21
N ASP A 424 -25.16 -15.51 16.46
CA ASP A 424 -25.81 -14.65 15.48
C ASP A 424 -25.52 -15.21 14.09
N GLU A 425 -26.50 -15.17 13.19
CA GLU A 425 -26.38 -15.76 11.85
C GLU A 425 -26.71 -14.77 10.74
N TYR A 426 -26.14 -14.98 9.57
CA TYR A 426 -26.46 -14.24 8.36
C TYR A 426 -26.30 -15.14 7.12
N LEU A 427 -27.01 -14.77 6.04
CA LEU A 427 -26.91 -15.41 4.74
C LEU A 427 -25.87 -14.66 3.89
N ALA A 428 -24.80 -15.35 3.50
CA ALA A 428 -23.82 -14.84 2.54
C ALA A 428 -24.21 -15.27 1.13
N ASP A 429 -24.31 -14.29 0.22
CA ASP A 429 -24.62 -14.51 -1.20
C ASP A 429 -23.47 -13.99 -2.07
N PRO A 430 -22.64 -14.86 -2.68
CA PRO A 430 -21.53 -14.40 -3.53
C PRO A 430 -21.97 -13.62 -4.78
N ASN A 431 -23.27 -13.69 -5.16
CA ASN A 431 -23.81 -12.92 -6.28
C ASN A 431 -24.37 -11.55 -5.86
N LYS A 432 -24.39 -11.27 -4.53
CA LYS A 432 -24.75 -9.98 -3.95
C LYS A 432 -23.79 -9.63 -2.81
N PRO A 433 -22.48 -9.63 -3.07
CA PRO A 433 -21.49 -9.43 -2.01
C PRO A 433 -21.63 -8.06 -1.36
N VAL A 434 -21.22 -7.95 -0.09
CA VAL A 434 -21.17 -6.66 0.60
C VAL A 434 -20.13 -5.78 -0.08
N PRO A 435 -20.49 -4.56 -0.57
CA PRO A 435 -19.54 -3.66 -1.18
C PRO A 435 -18.53 -3.14 -0.15
N TYR A 436 -17.34 -2.74 -0.61
CA TYR A 436 -16.33 -2.15 0.28
C TYR A 436 -16.54 -0.64 0.50
N LEU A 437 -17.33 0.01 -0.36
CA LEU A 437 -17.71 1.43 -0.30
C LEU A 437 -19.22 1.57 -0.47
N GLY A 438 -19.78 2.64 0.09
CA GLY A 438 -21.20 2.99 -0.02
C GLY A 438 -21.58 3.81 -1.27
N TYR A 439 -20.67 3.94 -2.24
CA TYR A 439 -20.88 4.72 -3.45
C TYR A 439 -20.12 4.12 -4.65
N VAL A 440 -20.52 4.53 -5.85
CA VAL A 440 -19.90 4.05 -7.10
C VAL A 440 -18.45 4.52 -7.20
N ASN A 441 -17.54 3.58 -7.44
CA ASN A 441 -16.12 3.82 -7.65
C ASN A 441 -15.48 2.70 -8.47
N MET A 442 -14.48 3.03 -9.30
CA MET A 442 -13.69 2.05 -10.03
C MET A 442 -12.36 1.78 -9.31
N GLY A 443 -12.03 0.49 -9.14
CA GLY A 443 -10.79 0.03 -8.52
C GLY A 443 -10.71 0.27 -7.02
N MET A 444 -9.50 0.14 -6.46
CA MET A 444 -9.24 0.39 -5.05
C MET A 444 -8.98 1.88 -4.80
N ARG A 445 -9.72 2.47 -3.88
CA ARG A 445 -9.47 3.85 -3.43
C ARG A 445 -8.40 3.88 -2.36
N GLY A 446 -7.46 4.83 -2.47
CA GLY A 446 -6.39 4.97 -1.48
C GLY A 446 -6.85 5.51 -0.10
N ASP A 447 -8.10 5.96 0.05
CA ASP A 447 -8.66 6.51 1.28
C ASP A 447 -9.78 5.65 1.89
N TYR A 448 -10.05 4.45 1.33
CA TYR A 448 -11.16 3.60 1.77
C TYR A 448 -11.06 3.20 3.26
N MET A 449 -9.85 3.16 3.81
CA MET A 449 -9.62 2.77 5.21
C MET A 449 -10.03 3.85 6.22
N THR A 450 -10.51 5.00 5.75
CA THR A 450 -11.10 6.06 6.62
C THR A 450 -12.60 6.25 6.36
N GLU A 451 -13.18 5.48 5.44
CA GLU A 451 -14.55 5.68 4.97
C GLU A 451 -15.62 5.26 5.98
N ASP A 452 -16.75 5.94 5.87
CA ASP A 452 -17.95 5.71 6.68
C ASP A 452 -18.55 4.33 6.42
N GLN A 453 -18.77 3.55 7.48
CA GLN A 453 -19.30 2.19 7.41
C GLN A 453 -20.81 2.08 7.65
N ARG A 454 -21.54 3.21 7.72
CA ARG A 454 -23.00 3.21 7.94
C ARG A 454 -23.77 2.45 6.87
N PHE A 455 -23.30 2.47 5.63
CA PHE A 455 -23.93 1.72 4.51
C PHE A 455 -23.91 0.21 4.76
N ALA A 456 -22.85 -0.31 5.37
CA ALA A 456 -22.69 -1.72 5.68
C ALA A 456 -23.46 -2.11 6.96
N SER A 457 -23.48 -1.24 7.98
CA SER A 457 -24.08 -1.53 9.28
C SER A 457 -25.62 -1.76 9.23
N THR A 458 -26.29 -1.36 8.16
CA THR A 458 -27.74 -1.53 7.97
C THR A 458 -28.11 -2.77 7.14
N ARG A 459 -27.10 -3.52 6.66
CA ARG A 459 -27.34 -4.69 5.81
C ARG A 459 -27.65 -5.93 6.65
N PRO A 460 -28.56 -6.83 6.17
CA PRO A 460 -28.89 -8.07 6.88
C PRO A 460 -27.79 -9.14 6.82
N ASP A 461 -26.79 -8.96 5.95
CA ASP A 461 -25.63 -9.84 5.76
C ASP A 461 -24.37 -9.31 6.46
N VAL A 462 -24.53 -8.35 7.38
CA VAL A 462 -23.47 -7.79 8.24
C VAL A 462 -23.89 -7.86 9.70
N LEU A 463 -23.14 -8.58 10.52
CA LEU A 463 -23.33 -8.56 11.97
C LEU A 463 -22.64 -7.34 12.56
N VAL A 464 -23.33 -6.65 13.47
CA VAL A 464 -22.85 -5.41 14.09
C VAL A 464 -22.88 -5.55 15.61
N TYR A 465 -21.74 -5.27 16.24
CA TYR A 465 -21.59 -5.28 17.69
C TYR A 465 -21.01 -3.95 18.15
N GLN A 466 -21.56 -3.31 19.18
CA GLN A 466 -21.05 -2.03 19.66
C GLN A 466 -21.14 -1.90 21.18
N THR A 467 -20.20 -1.15 21.74
CA THR A 467 -20.21 -0.76 23.15
C THR A 467 -21.30 0.29 23.40
N PRO A 468 -21.70 0.51 24.64
CA PRO A 468 -22.27 1.80 25.06
C PRO A 468 -21.30 2.95 24.74
N PRO A 469 -21.75 4.23 24.74
CA PRO A 469 -20.83 5.36 24.64
C PRO A 469 -19.72 5.25 25.70
N LEU A 470 -18.49 5.48 25.31
CA LEU A 470 -17.33 5.41 26.19
C LEU A 470 -17.34 6.58 27.18
N GLU A 471 -16.95 6.31 28.41
CA GLU A 471 -16.83 7.34 29.48
C GLU A 471 -15.44 7.96 29.53
N ALA A 472 -14.41 7.25 29.00
CA ALA A 472 -13.02 7.65 28.98
C ALA A 472 -12.36 7.25 27.65
N ASP A 473 -11.20 7.84 27.37
CA ASP A 473 -10.36 7.45 26.22
C ASP A 473 -9.98 5.97 26.27
N VAL A 474 -10.08 5.29 25.12
CA VAL A 474 -9.50 3.97 24.91
C VAL A 474 -8.40 4.12 23.85
N ARG A 475 -7.14 4.13 24.30
CA ARG A 475 -5.96 4.29 23.45
C ARG A 475 -5.46 2.93 22.98
N ALA A 476 -5.72 2.61 21.72
CA ALA A 476 -5.35 1.34 21.12
C ALA A 476 -4.12 1.50 20.22
N VAL A 477 -3.10 0.64 20.39
CA VAL A 477 -1.81 0.66 19.69
C VAL A 477 -1.38 -0.75 19.28
N GLY A 478 -0.60 -0.87 18.20
CA GLY A 478 -0.11 -2.18 17.75
C GLY A 478 -1.20 -3.09 17.16
N PRO A 479 -0.99 -4.42 17.13
CA PRO A 479 -1.87 -5.34 16.43
C PRO A 479 -3.23 -5.50 17.12
N VAL A 480 -4.25 -5.70 16.30
CA VAL A 480 -5.61 -6.07 16.77
C VAL A 480 -5.77 -7.57 16.58
N LYS A 481 -6.04 -8.29 17.67
CA LYS A 481 -6.21 -9.75 17.63
C LYS A 481 -7.68 -10.10 17.50
N VAL A 482 -7.98 -11.00 16.58
CA VAL A 482 -9.33 -11.51 16.33
C VAL A 482 -9.39 -12.98 16.68
N LYS A 483 -10.40 -13.35 17.44
CA LYS A 483 -10.78 -14.74 17.70
C LYS A 483 -12.27 -14.91 17.42
N LEU A 484 -12.61 -15.67 16.40
CA LEU A 484 -13.97 -16.00 16.07
C LEU A 484 -14.26 -17.49 16.31
N GLN A 485 -15.39 -17.78 16.94
CA GLN A 485 -16.02 -19.09 16.96
C GLN A 485 -17.09 -19.10 15.89
N VAL A 486 -16.89 -19.84 14.82
CA VAL A 486 -17.75 -19.77 13.63
C VAL A 486 -18.23 -21.14 13.18
N SER A 487 -19.41 -21.19 12.55
CA SER A 487 -19.83 -22.34 11.76
C SER A 487 -20.47 -21.89 10.45
N SER A 488 -20.46 -22.77 9.47
CA SER A 488 -20.99 -22.53 8.11
C SER A 488 -21.75 -23.74 7.62
N THR A 489 -22.75 -23.53 6.77
CA THR A 489 -23.36 -24.60 5.98
C THR A 489 -22.53 -25.01 4.77
N ALA A 490 -21.44 -24.30 4.49
CA ALA A 490 -20.54 -24.50 3.37
C ALA A 490 -19.21 -25.17 3.80
N THR A 491 -18.35 -25.49 2.81
CA THR A 491 -17.04 -26.12 3.04
C THR A 491 -15.87 -25.13 3.04
N ASP A 492 -16.12 -23.87 2.71
CA ASP A 492 -15.23 -22.71 2.92
C ASP A 492 -16.08 -21.46 3.16
N ALA A 493 -15.47 -20.40 3.68
CA ALA A 493 -16.08 -19.09 3.94
C ALA A 493 -15.02 -18.02 4.12
N ASP A 494 -15.36 -16.77 3.83
CA ASP A 494 -14.55 -15.64 4.27
C ASP A 494 -15.23 -14.95 5.46
N PHE A 495 -14.43 -14.47 6.41
CA PHE A 495 -14.86 -13.62 7.50
C PHE A 495 -14.04 -12.32 7.45
N VAL A 496 -14.73 -11.23 7.14
CA VAL A 496 -14.15 -9.89 7.16
C VAL A 496 -14.55 -9.26 8.50
N VAL A 497 -13.55 -8.91 9.29
CA VAL A 497 -13.77 -8.23 10.58
C VAL A 497 -13.31 -6.78 10.45
N LYS A 498 -14.17 -5.84 10.89
CA LYS A 498 -13.86 -4.41 10.88
C LYS A 498 -13.95 -3.86 12.29
N LEU A 499 -12.92 -3.11 12.69
CA LEU A 499 -12.91 -2.28 13.90
C LEU A 499 -13.25 -0.85 13.48
N ILE A 500 -14.23 -0.25 14.13
CA ILE A 500 -14.84 1.00 13.72
C ILE A 500 -14.99 1.91 14.94
N ASP A 501 -14.67 3.19 14.76
CA ASP A 501 -14.95 4.26 15.70
C ASP A 501 -16.27 4.94 15.32
N VAL A 502 -17.28 4.85 16.19
CA VAL A 502 -18.60 5.45 15.98
C VAL A 502 -18.65 6.79 16.69
N TYR A 503 -18.73 7.84 15.94
CA TYR A 503 -18.81 9.21 16.44
C TYR A 503 -20.17 9.51 17.08
N PRO A 504 -20.25 10.42 18.08
CA PRO A 504 -21.51 10.93 18.59
C PRO A 504 -22.41 11.49 17.50
N GLY A 505 -23.72 11.43 17.69
CA GLY A 505 -24.70 11.92 16.70
C GLY A 505 -24.61 13.42 16.39
N ASP A 506 -24.07 14.20 17.32
CA ASP A 506 -23.86 15.64 17.26
C ASP A 506 -22.40 16.03 16.95
N ALA A 507 -21.54 15.08 16.56
CA ALA A 507 -20.16 15.35 16.21
C ALA A 507 -20.06 16.41 15.10
N PRO A 508 -19.26 17.47 15.29
CA PRO A 508 -19.12 18.54 14.30
C PRO A 508 -18.37 18.05 13.05
N ASN A 509 -18.68 18.63 11.89
CA ASN A 509 -17.92 18.40 10.68
C ASN A 509 -16.51 18.97 10.85
N LEU A 510 -15.50 18.15 10.60
CA LEU A 510 -14.10 18.53 10.72
C LEU A 510 -13.67 19.52 9.63
N ARG A 511 -14.34 19.45 8.47
CA ARG A 511 -14.13 20.35 7.32
C ARG A 511 -15.46 20.81 6.75
N PRO A 512 -15.52 21.99 6.07
CA PRO A 512 -16.69 22.38 5.32
C PRO A 512 -17.06 21.32 4.28
N VAL A 513 -18.33 20.92 4.23
CA VAL A 513 -18.83 20.02 3.18
C VAL A 513 -18.94 20.82 1.88
N PRO A 514 -18.25 20.44 0.79
CA PRO A 514 -18.33 21.14 -0.48
C PRO A 514 -19.76 21.18 -1.04
N ASN A 515 -20.05 22.21 -1.85
CA ASN A 515 -21.30 22.31 -2.60
C ASN A 515 -20.99 22.49 -4.10
N PRO A 516 -21.34 21.57 -5.03
CA PRO A 516 -22.09 20.34 -4.74
C PRO A 516 -21.26 19.36 -3.89
N ARG A 517 -21.97 18.60 -3.05
CA ARG A 517 -21.37 17.63 -2.14
C ARG A 517 -20.84 16.42 -2.92
N PRO A 518 -19.55 16.07 -2.82
CA PRO A 518 -19.02 14.79 -3.35
C PRO A 518 -19.71 13.58 -2.72
N ALA A 519 -19.80 12.47 -3.45
CA ALA A 519 -20.47 11.26 -2.98
C ALA A 519 -19.88 10.69 -1.68
N ASN A 520 -18.56 10.85 -1.47
CA ASN A 520 -17.83 10.42 -0.28
C ASN A 520 -17.77 11.46 0.85
N ALA A 521 -18.25 12.70 0.65
CA ALA A 521 -18.29 13.71 1.70
C ALA A 521 -19.59 13.59 2.51
N VAL A 522 -19.49 13.09 3.73
CA VAL A 522 -20.62 12.84 4.62
C VAL A 522 -20.48 13.60 5.94
N PRO A 523 -21.61 13.96 6.64
CA PRO A 523 -21.56 14.58 7.95
C PRO A 523 -20.91 13.66 8.99
N MET A 524 -20.15 14.26 9.91
CA MET A 524 -19.45 13.52 10.96
C MET A 524 -20.39 13.05 12.08
N GLY A 525 -21.57 13.65 12.24
CA GLY A 525 -22.57 13.16 13.21
C GLY A 525 -22.94 11.70 12.95
N GLY A 526 -22.64 10.82 13.90
CA GLY A 526 -22.83 9.37 13.77
C GLY A 526 -21.92 8.68 12.75
N TYR A 527 -20.84 9.32 12.31
CA TYR A 527 -19.86 8.74 11.39
C TYR A 527 -19.30 7.44 11.95
N GLN A 528 -19.19 6.42 11.11
CA GLN A 528 -18.61 5.13 11.46
C GLN A 528 -17.26 4.99 10.77
N GLN A 529 -16.23 5.62 11.37
CA GLN A 529 -14.88 5.62 10.84
C GLN A 529 -14.30 4.21 10.87
N LEU A 530 -13.92 3.67 9.70
CA LEU A 530 -13.10 2.47 9.66
C LEU A 530 -11.73 2.77 10.30
N VAL A 531 -11.36 2.03 11.32
CA VAL A 531 -10.03 2.09 11.97
C VAL A 531 -9.12 1.02 11.41
N ARG A 532 -9.65 -0.21 11.30
CA ARG A 532 -8.96 -1.35 10.68
C ARG A 532 -9.97 -2.38 10.20
N GLY A 533 -9.69 -3.02 9.08
CA GLY A 533 -10.46 -4.16 8.59
C GLY A 533 -9.54 -5.19 7.96
N GLU A 534 -9.83 -6.48 8.16
CA GLU A 534 -9.08 -7.58 7.54
C GLU A 534 -10.02 -8.74 7.18
N PRO A 535 -9.85 -9.35 6.00
CA PRO A 535 -10.47 -10.61 5.64
C PRO A 535 -9.68 -11.79 6.21
N PHE A 536 -10.38 -12.90 6.44
CA PHE A 536 -9.77 -14.20 6.71
C PHE A 536 -10.53 -15.30 5.97
N ARG A 537 -9.84 -16.07 5.12
CA ARG A 537 -10.42 -17.22 4.42
C ARG A 537 -10.33 -18.49 5.26
N ALA A 538 -11.47 -19.02 5.65
CA ALA A 538 -11.59 -20.03 6.71
C ALA A 538 -10.85 -21.36 6.44
N LYS A 539 -10.67 -21.75 5.18
CA LYS A 539 -9.86 -22.94 4.85
C LYS A 539 -8.43 -22.86 5.37
N PHE A 540 -7.91 -21.66 5.62
CA PHE A 540 -6.56 -21.44 6.13
C PHE A 540 -6.46 -21.33 7.67
N ARG A 541 -7.54 -21.53 8.42
CA ARG A 541 -7.61 -21.36 9.89
C ARG A 541 -6.57 -22.14 10.68
N LYS A 542 -6.05 -23.25 10.15
CA LYS A 542 -5.02 -24.06 10.79
C LYS A 542 -3.65 -23.88 10.16
N SER A 543 -3.58 -23.65 8.87
CA SER A 543 -2.34 -23.52 8.13
C SER A 543 -2.55 -22.80 6.81
N LEU A 544 -1.69 -21.83 6.51
CA LEU A 544 -1.63 -21.18 5.19
C LEU A 544 -1.02 -22.11 4.12
N GLU A 545 -0.25 -23.12 4.52
CA GLU A 545 0.39 -24.09 3.62
C GLU A 545 -0.52 -25.27 3.28
N LYS A 546 -1.34 -25.69 4.25
CA LYS A 546 -2.19 -26.90 4.16
C LYS A 546 -3.62 -26.51 4.54
N PRO A 547 -4.38 -25.93 3.61
CA PRO A 547 -5.77 -25.56 3.87
C PRO A 547 -6.64 -26.80 4.13
N GLU A 548 -7.65 -26.66 4.98
CA GLU A 548 -8.61 -27.70 5.32
C GLU A 548 -10.04 -27.19 5.15
N ALA A 549 -10.90 -28.03 4.55
CA ALA A 549 -12.32 -27.74 4.43
C ALA A 549 -12.98 -27.49 5.80
N LEU A 550 -13.96 -26.60 5.84
CA LEU A 550 -14.91 -26.53 6.94
C LEU A 550 -15.82 -27.77 6.90
N MET A 551 -16.20 -28.25 8.07
CA MET A 551 -17.26 -29.26 8.18
C MET A 551 -18.61 -28.53 8.38
N PRO A 552 -19.58 -28.69 7.47
CA PRO A 552 -20.86 -28.01 7.58
C PRO A 552 -21.50 -28.18 8.97
N GLY A 553 -21.90 -27.06 9.59
CA GLY A 553 -22.53 -27.01 10.91
C GLY A 553 -21.57 -27.14 12.10
N LYS A 554 -20.34 -27.58 11.91
CA LYS A 554 -19.35 -27.70 13.01
C LYS A 554 -18.80 -26.33 13.38
N VAL A 555 -18.71 -26.05 14.68
CA VAL A 555 -18.05 -24.86 15.20
C VAL A 555 -16.53 -25.03 15.08
N GLU A 556 -15.90 -24.06 14.46
CA GLU A 556 -14.43 -23.97 14.29
C GLU A 556 -13.92 -22.63 14.83
N THR A 557 -12.68 -22.60 15.27
CA THR A 557 -12.01 -21.37 15.73
C THR A 557 -11.18 -20.77 14.61
N ILE A 558 -11.31 -19.47 14.39
CA ILE A 558 -10.46 -18.66 13.53
C ILE A 558 -9.73 -17.65 14.40
N GLU A 559 -8.41 -17.62 14.34
CA GLU A 559 -7.58 -16.64 15.05
C GLU A 559 -6.61 -15.98 14.06
N PHE A 560 -6.56 -14.65 14.06
CA PHE A 560 -5.62 -13.88 13.25
C PHE A 560 -5.33 -12.51 13.88
N GLU A 561 -4.30 -11.85 13.38
CA GLU A 561 -3.95 -10.48 13.74
C GLU A 561 -4.20 -9.55 12.55
N MET A 562 -4.84 -8.41 12.81
CA MET A 562 -4.88 -7.30 11.86
C MET A 562 -3.61 -6.45 12.01
N PRO A 563 -3.20 -5.71 10.97
CA PRO A 563 -2.09 -4.77 11.04
C PRO A 563 -2.23 -3.77 12.18
N ASP A 564 -1.09 -3.26 12.65
CA ASP A 564 -1.03 -2.32 13.77
C ASP A 564 -1.90 -1.08 13.53
N ILE A 565 -2.50 -0.62 14.60
CA ILE A 565 -3.22 0.65 14.69
C ILE A 565 -2.53 1.57 15.69
N SER A 566 -2.87 2.84 15.63
CA SER A 566 -2.60 3.84 16.65
C SER A 566 -3.79 4.80 16.64
N HIS A 567 -4.77 4.52 17.53
CA HIS A 567 -6.04 5.22 17.52
C HIS A 567 -6.61 5.36 18.93
N THR A 568 -7.16 6.52 19.24
CA THR A 568 -7.89 6.76 20.49
C THR A 568 -9.38 6.91 20.19
N PHE A 569 -10.15 5.97 20.72
CA PHE A 569 -11.61 6.11 20.82
C PHE A 569 -11.92 7.08 21.94
N ARG A 570 -12.60 8.19 21.64
CA ARG A 570 -12.85 9.30 22.58
C ARG A 570 -14.07 9.06 23.46
N PRO A 571 -14.21 9.78 24.60
CA PRO A 571 -15.45 9.79 25.38
C PRO A 571 -16.65 10.18 24.50
N GLY A 572 -17.79 9.50 24.70
CA GLY A 572 -18.99 9.67 23.88
C GLY A 572 -19.01 8.87 22.58
N HIS A 573 -17.83 8.45 22.05
CA HIS A 573 -17.75 7.53 20.93
C HIS A 573 -18.10 6.10 21.36
N LYS A 574 -18.30 5.20 20.38
CA LYS A 574 -18.46 3.77 20.64
C LYS A 574 -17.47 2.97 19.82
N ILE A 575 -16.96 1.90 20.40
CA ILE A 575 -16.23 0.89 19.65
C ILE A 575 -17.25 -0.03 18.97
N MET A 576 -17.14 -0.19 17.65
CA MET A 576 -17.98 -1.12 16.89
C MET A 576 -17.10 -2.16 16.21
N VAL A 577 -17.63 -3.39 16.15
CA VAL A 577 -17.10 -4.49 15.35
C VAL A 577 -18.17 -4.92 14.35
N GLN A 578 -17.81 -4.99 13.07
CA GLN A 578 -18.64 -5.61 12.04
C GLN A 578 -18.00 -6.94 11.61
N VAL A 579 -18.85 -7.95 11.36
CA VAL A 579 -18.44 -9.24 10.79
C VAL A 579 -19.32 -9.53 9.58
N GLN A 580 -18.69 -9.79 8.43
CA GLN A 580 -19.34 -10.06 7.15
C GLN A 580 -18.51 -11.06 6.32
N SER A 581 -19.05 -11.60 5.22
CA SER A 581 -18.36 -12.62 4.40
C SER A 581 -17.86 -12.14 3.05
N SER A 582 -17.89 -10.85 2.80
CA SER A 582 -17.36 -10.26 1.57
C SER A 582 -17.01 -8.79 1.78
N TRP A 583 -16.08 -8.29 0.99
CA TRP A 583 -15.64 -6.89 0.98
C TRP A 583 -15.31 -6.51 -0.46
N PHE A 584 -16.34 -6.58 -1.29
CA PHE A 584 -16.21 -6.61 -2.74
C PHE A 584 -16.23 -5.19 -3.37
N PRO A 585 -15.46 -4.96 -4.44
CA PRO A 585 -14.48 -5.83 -5.08
C PRO A 585 -13.06 -5.69 -4.53
N LEU A 586 -12.86 -5.06 -3.36
CA LEU A 586 -11.55 -4.98 -2.72
C LEU A 586 -10.95 -6.39 -2.58
N VAL A 587 -11.75 -7.31 -2.05
CA VAL A 587 -11.46 -8.73 -1.89
C VAL A 587 -12.26 -9.53 -2.92
N ASP A 588 -11.71 -10.64 -3.43
CA ASP A 588 -12.39 -11.57 -4.32
C ASP A 588 -13.61 -12.23 -3.67
N ARG A 589 -14.49 -12.78 -4.48
CA ARG A 589 -15.64 -13.55 -3.99
C ARG A 589 -15.20 -14.96 -3.59
N ASN A 590 -15.53 -15.39 -2.37
CA ASN A 590 -15.38 -16.79 -2.00
C ASN A 590 -16.53 -17.61 -2.60
N PRO A 591 -16.29 -18.72 -3.35
CA PRO A 591 -17.34 -19.60 -3.85
C PRO A 591 -18.07 -20.37 -2.73
N GLN A 592 -17.61 -20.25 -1.47
CA GLN A 592 -18.09 -20.97 -0.28
C GLN A 592 -17.93 -22.50 -0.39
N LYS A 593 -17.02 -22.90 -1.26
CA LYS A 593 -16.64 -24.28 -1.55
C LYS A 593 -15.13 -24.43 -1.38
N PHE A 594 -14.72 -25.48 -0.71
CA PHE A 594 -13.29 -25.80 -0.56
C PHE A 594 -12.66 -26.10 -1.93
N MET A 595 -12.01 -25.11 -2.49
CA MET A 595 -11.33 -25.19 -3.79
C MET A 595 -10.32 -24.07 -3.99
N ASP A 596 -9.52 -24.13 -5.06
CA ASP A 596 -8.68 -23.04 -5.50
C ASP A 596 -9.51 -22.01 -6.27
N ILE A 597 -9.41 -20.75 -5.86
CA ILE A 597 -10.17 -19.64 -6.49
C ILE A 597 -9.84 -19.48 -7.98
N GLY A 598 -8.59 -19.74 -8.38
CA GLY A 598 -8.17 -19.74 -9.78
C GLY A 598 -8.85 -20.80 -10.66
N LYS A 599 -9.53 -21.79 -10.06
CA LYS A 599 -10.24 -22.88 -10.76
C LYS A 599 -11.76 -22.74 -10.66
N ALA A 600 -12.28 -21.77 -9.92
CA ALA A 600 -13.70 -21.58 -9.72
C ALA A 600 -14.40 -21.17 -11.03
N THR A 601 -15.57 -21.77 -11.27
CA THR A 601 -16.52 -21.40 -12.33
C THR A 601 -17.73 -20.67 -11.73
N GLU A 602 -18.55 -20.02 -12.53
CA GLU A 602 -19.76 -19.33 -12.03
C GLU A 602 -20.72 -20.26 -11.27
N ALA A 603 -20.76 -21.54 -11.63
CA ALA A 603 -21.61 -22.54 -10.97
C ALA A 603 -21.13 -22.92 -9.56
N ASP A 604 -19.88 -22.59 -9.21
CA ASP A 604 -19.32 -22.90 -7.89
C ASP A 604 -19.72 -21.88 -6.81
N PHE A 605 -20.17 -20.69 -7.20
CA PHE A 605 -20.57 -19.62 -6.27
C PHE A 605 -21.97 -19.88 -5.72
N THR A 606 -22.04 -20.38 -4.49
CA THR A 606 -23.30 -20.77 -3.84
C THR A 606 -23.54 -19.98 -2.56
N LYS A 607 -24.82 -19.82 -2.19
CA LYS A 607 -25.20 -19.18 -0.92
C LYS A 607 -24.91 -20.10 0.26
N ALA A 608 -24.53 -19.50 1.39
CA ALA A 608 -24.37 -20.24 2.64
C ALA A 608 -24.79 -19.40 3.85
N THR A 609 -25.26 -20.07 4.90
CA THR A 609 -25.50 -19.45 6.20
C THR A 609 -24.25 -19.59 7.06
N HIS A 610 -23.82 -18.47 7.63
CA HIS A 610 -22.72 -18.43 8.57
C HIS A 610 -23.21 -18.00 9.95
N LYS A 611 -22.58 -18.55 10.98
CA LYS A 611 -22.86 -18.19 12.38
C LYS A 611 -21.59 -17.73 13.06
N VAL A 612 -21.74 -16.70 13.88
CA VAL A 612 -20.72 -16.24 14.83
C VAL A 612 -21.22 -16.55 16.22
N HIS A 613 -20.51 -17.43 16.90
CA HIS A 613 -20.90 -17.95 18.22
C HIS A 613 -20.34 -17.10 19.35
N ARG A 614 -20.98 -17.18 20.52
CA ARG A 614 -20.48 -16.58 21.76
C ARG A 614 -19.08 -17.10 22.08
N GLY A 615 -18.26 -16.26 22.74
CA GLY A 615 -16.83 -16.52 22.91
C GLY A 615 -15.95 -15.95 21.80
N SER A 616 -16.56 -15.43 20.72
CA SER A 616 -15.87 -14.59 19.74
C SER A 616 -15.50 -13.24 20.36
N ALA A 617 -14.29 -12.75 20.05
CA ALA A 617 -13.77 -11.51 20.60
C ALA A 617 -12.79 -10.82 19.66
N VAL A 618 -12.69 -9.49 19.80
CA VAL A 618 -11.61 -8.67 19.30
C VAL A 618 -10.79 -8.15 20.48
N THR A 619 -9.48 -8.32 20.46
CA THR A 619 -8.60 -7.87 21.54
C THR A 619 -7.73 -6.72 21.03
N LEU A 620 -7.89 -5.55 21.66
CA LEU A 620 -7.07 -4.37 21.42
C LEU A 620 -5.85 -4.40 22.35
N THR A 621 -4.71 -3.99 21.84
CA THR A 621 -3.55 -3.65 22.66
C THR A 621 -3.72 -2.22 23.12
N VAL A 622 -3.90 -1.99 24.43
CA VAL A 622 -4.18 -0.65 24.98
C VAL A 622 -3.02 -0.15 25.84
N VAL A 623 -2.80 1.14 25.80
CA VAL A 623 -1.89 1.86 26.71
C VAL A 623 -2.72 2.61 27.74
N PRO A 624 -2.21 2.75 28.99
CA PRO A 624 -2.88 3.50 30.06
C PRO A 624 -3.18 4.94 29.70
#